data_87324d10b0881e9559ada97217382c73
#
_entry.id   87324d10b0881e9559ada97217382c73
#
_cell.length_a   1.000
_cell.length_b   1.000
_cell.length_c   1.000
_cell.angle_alpha   90.00
_cell.angle_beta   90.00
_cell.angle_gamma   90.00
#
_symmetry.space_group_name_H-M   'P 1'
#
loop_
_entity.id
_entity.type
_entity.pdbx_description
1 polymer ?
#
loop_
_entity_poly.entity_id
_entity_poly.type
_entity_poly.pdbx_seq_one_letter_code
_entity_poly.pdbx_strand_id
1 'polypeptide(L)'
;RYDTQMIVQATRSVARSTVARMVANGARNTHEWTTEKDDMLKAFDAAGITAAFMEPEQGGFIEGPKNLALALIGFELAWVDGGAATTSLASDLALAPIHERGTEEQKQYYMTRCVPPGVDGVQWRGAFALTEPLPYVGVDTGVLSGKISIVEWEEGKEPILQVEKRGRFITNMDFADFVTAAVDSGDERIKGSCMIIIEEGDEGQFDRGAVTHKLVHQLSSTRDPIFSLKVPASRIVGGYDVVDGVIVPRHSHGQIIEAVFRRTRVPVALMSSAKLLS
;
A
#
# COMPACT_ATOMS: atom_id res chain seq x y z
N ARG A 1 17.84 -19.23 -0.10
CA ARG A 1 17.98 -19.39 -1.57
C ARG A 1 16.93 -20.32 -2.17
N TYR A 2 16.55 -21.36 -1.47
CA TYR A 2 15.53 -22.31 -1.94
C TYR A 2 14.14 -21.67 -1.94
N ASP A 3 13.77 -20.95 -0.90
CA ASP A 3 12.54 -20.15 -0.78
C ASP A 3 12.41 -19.12 -1.92
N THR A 4 13.47 -18.36 -2.20
CA THR A 4 13.50 -17.41 -3.32
C THR A 4 13.31 -18.12 -4.66
N GLN A 5 13.93 -19.26 -4.87
CA GLN A 5 13.76 -20.04 -6.09
C GLN A 5 12.32 -20.55 -6.25
N MET A 6 11.75 -21.04 -5.16
CA MET A 6 10.37 -21.53 -5.11
C MET A 6 9.38 -20.43 -5.47
N ILE A 7 9.49 -19.24 -4.84
CA ILE A 7 8.56 -18.14 -5.12
C ILE A 7 8.68 -17.62 -6.55
N VAL A 8 9.88 -17.57 -7.11
CA VAL A 8 10.09 -17.17 -8.52
C VAL A 8 9.42 -18.16 -9.47
N GLN A 9 9.54 -19.46 -9.24
CA GLN A 9 8.88 -20.48 -10.06
C GLN A 9 7.36 -20.42 -9.93
N ALA A 10 6.83 -20.25 -8.71
CA ALA A 10 5.39 -20.10 -8.47
C ALA A 10 4.86 -18.84 -9.16
N THR A 11 5.56 -17.72 -9.03
CA THR A 11 5.19 -16.46 -9.68
C THR A 11 5.19 -16.59 -11.20
N ARG A 12 6.23 -17.21 -11.78
CA ARG A 12 6.30 -17.48 -13.22
C ARG A 12 5.13 -18.33 -13.69
N SER A 13 4.75 -19.35 -12.93
CA SER A 13 3.59 -20.18 -13.23
C SER A 13 2.30 -19.37 -13.26
N VAL A 14 2.04 -18.54 -12.22
CA VAL A 14 0.87 -17.66 -12.17
C VAL A 14 0.87 -16.66 -13.32
N ALA A 15 2.00 -16.02 -13.59
CA ALA A 15 2.12 -15.04 -14.67
C ALA A 15 1.79 -15.66 -16.03
N ARG A 16 2.36 -16.82 -16.35
CA ARG A 16 2.21 -17.49 -17.66
C ARG A 16 0.93 -18.32 -17.79
N SER A 17 0.18 -18.52 -16.72
CA SER A 17 -1.13 -19.20 -16.76
C SER A 17 -2.28 -18.22 -16.51
N THR A 18 -2.52 -17.85 -15.26
CA THR A 18 -3.66 -17.01 -14.86
C THR A 18 -3.60 -15.63 -15.49
N VAL A 19 -2.50 -14.90 -15.31
CA VAL A 19 -2.34 -13.54 -15.84
C VAL A 19 -2.37 -13.53 -17.36
N ALA A 20 -1.61 -14.43 -18.01
CA ALA A 20 -1.57 -14.52 -19.48
C ALA A 20 -2.95 -14.85 -20.07
N ARG A 21 -3.73 -15.75 -19.45
CA ARG A 21 -5.08 -16.07 -19.87
C ARG A 21 -6.02 -14.87 -19.74
N MET A 22 -5.95 -14.11 -18.64
CA MET A 22 -6.74 -12.90 -18.45
C MET A 22 -6.43 -11.85 -19.52
N VAL A 23 -5.16 -11.66 -19.83
CA VAL A 23 -4.71 -10.78 -20.92
C VAL A 23 -5.26 -11.23 -22.27
N ALA A 24 -5.16 -12.51 -22.57
CA ALA A 24 -5.69 -13.09 -23.82
C ALA A 24 -7.20 -12.96 -23.95
N ASN A 25 -7.92 -13.05 -22.82
CA ASN A 25 -9.39 -12.89 -22.76
C ASN A 25 -9.86 -11.42 -22.76
N GLY A 26 -8.94 -10.47 -22.83
CA GLY A 26 -9.30 -9.04 -22.91
C GLY A 26 -9.58 -8.36 -21.57
N ALA A 27 -9.15 -8.90 -20.45
CA ALA A 27 -9.30 -8.27 -19.13
C ALA A 27 -8.67 -6.87 -19.04
N ARG A 28 -7.70 -6.55 -19.94
CA ARG A 28 -7.11 -5.21 -20.07
C ARG A 28 -7.97 -4.19 -20.85
N ASN A 29 -9.09 -4.62 -21.43
CA ASN A 29 -9.95 -3.75 -22.25
C ASN A 29 -10.82 -2.81 -21.39
N THR A 30 -10.84 -2.98 -20.08
CA THR A 30 -11.51 -2.08 -19.14
C THR A 30 -10.61 -1.66 -18.01
N HIS A 31 -10.74 -0.39 -17.58
CA HIS A 31 -10.09 0.14 -16.39
C HIS A 31 -10.85 -0.21 -15.09
N GLU A 32 -12.10 -0.64 -15.21
CA GLU A 32 -12.89 -1.07 -14.07
C GLU A 32 -12.32 -2.36 -13.47
N TRP A 33 -12.47 -2.48 -12.15
CA TRP A 33 -12.16 -3.72 -11.46
C TRP A 33 -13.32 -4.70 -11.64
N THR A 34 -13.02 -5.86 -12.19
CA THR A 34 -14.02 -6.90 -12.47
C THR A 34 -13.77 -8.14 -11.62
N THR A 35 -14.82 -8.97 -11.44
CA THR A 35 -14.70 -10.27 -10.74
C THR A 35 -13.64 -11.18 -11.35
N GLU A 36 -13.41 -11.10 -12.66
CA GLU A 36 -12.31 -11.84 -13.32
C GLU A 36 -10.94 -11.41 -12.76
N LYS A 37 -10.75 -10.10 -12.46
CA LYS A 37 -9.51 -9.59 -11.88
C LYS A 37 -9.28 -10.05 -10.43
N ASP A 38 -10.34 -10.40 -9.70
CA ASP A 38 -10.22 -11.02 -8.37
C ASP A 38 -9.51 -12.37 -8.42
N ASP A 39 -9.64 -13.11 -9.52
CA ASP A 39 -8.97 -14.41 -9.68
C ASP A 39 -7.45 -14.26 -9.76
N MET A 40 -6.95 -13.11 -10.19
CA MET A 40 -5.52 -12.78 -10.12
C MET A 40 -5.07 -12.64 -8.66
N LEU A 41 -5.84 -11.95 -7.83
CA LEU A 41 -5.51 -11.78 -6.41
C LEU A 41 -5.51 -13.13 -5.69
N LYS A 42 -6.52 -13.98 -5.94
CA LYS A 42 -6.59 -15.34 -5.40
C LYS A 42 -5.39 -16.19 -5.85
N ALA A 43 -4.96 -16.04 -7.10
CA ALA A 43 -3.78 -16.74 -7.61
C ALA A 43 -2.49 -16.25 -6.93
N PHE A 44 -2.38 -14.94 -6.63
CA PHE A 44 -1.25 -14.40 -5.86
C PHE A 44 -1.23 -14.97 -4.44
N ASP A 45 -2.38 -15.04 -3.79
CA ASP A 45 -2.51 -15.61 -2.45
C ASP A 45 -2.10 -17.09 -2.44
N ALA A 46 -2.65 -17.88 -3.34
CA ALA A 46 -2.37 -19.33 -3.43
C ALA A 46 -0.90 -19.65 -3.79
N ALA A 47 -0.24 -18.77 -4.52
CA ALA A 47 1.16 -18.93 -4.91
C ALA A 47 2.16 -18.37 -3.88
N GLY A 48 1.69 -17.77 -2.79
CA GLY A 48 2.52 -17.14 -1.77
C GLY A 48 3.09 -15.77 -2.16
N ILE A 49 2.69 -15.20 -3.28
CA ILE A 49 3.15 -13.89 -3.75
C ILE A 49 2.76 -12.81 -2.73
N THR A 50 1.53 -12.83 -2.25
CA THR A 50 1.01 -11.87 -1.25
C THR A 50 1.79 -11.96 0.07
N ALA A 51 2.20 -13.16 0.49
CA ALA A 51 2.93 -13.35 1.74
C ALA A 51 4.45 -13.10 1.61
N ALA A 52 4.97 -12.89 0.40
CA ALA A 52 6.41 -12.77 0.15
C ALA A 52 7.06 -11.54 0.82
N PHE A 53 6.26 -10.49 1.06
CA PHE A 53 6.71 -9.28 1.75
C PHE A 53 6.86 -9.47 3.27
N MET A 54 6.07 -10.37 3.87
CA MET A 54 5.96 -10.52 5.31
C MET A 54 7.19 -11.18 5.92
N GLU A 55 7.50 -10.83 7.18
CA GLU A 55 8.50 -11.54 7.96
C GLU A 55 7.95 -12.90 8.43
N PRO A 56 8.81 -13.88 8.77
CA PRO A 56 8.36 -15.20 9.25
C PRO A 56 7.41 -15.13 10.45
N GLU A 57 7.65 -14.19 11.37
CA GLU A 57 6.82 -13.97 12.57
C GLU A 57 5.40 -13.48 12.24
N GLN A 58 5.22 -12.95 11.03
CA GLN A 58 3.95 -12.45 10.53
C GLN A 58 3.28 -13.40 9.54
N GLY A 59 3.84 -14.59 9.35
CA GLY A 59 3.32 -15.60 8.43
C GLY A 59 3.98 -15.60 7.05
N GLY A 60 5.05 -14.82 6.85
CA GLY A 60 5.90 -14.91 5.67
C GLY A 60 6.77 -16.17 5.67
N PHE A 61 7.42 -16.47 4.55
CA PHE A 61 8.26 -17.67 4.41
C PHE A 61 9.63 -17.38 3.79
N ILE A 62 9.89 -16.14 3.38
CA ILE A 62 11.17 -15.74 2.79
C ILE A 62 12.06 -15.17 3.89
N GLU A 63 13.12 -15.90 4.22
CA GLU A 63 14.10 -15.49 5.22
C GLU A 63 15.09 -14.44 4.68
N GLY A 64 15.21 -14.32 3.36
CA GLY A 64 16.02 -13.29 2.72
C GLY A 64 16.94 -13.81 1.60
N PRO A 65 17.53 -12.93 0.79
CA PRO A 65 17.33 -11.48 0.75
C PRO A 65 15.96 -11.11 0.15
N LYS A 66 15.10 -10.58 0.97
CA LYS A 66 13.69 -10.32 0.65
C LYS A 66 13.52 -9.37 -0.56
N ASN A 67 14.28 -8.29 -0.61
CA ASN A 67 14.21 -7.34 -1.74
C ASN A 67 14.55 -7.98 -3.08
N LEU A 68 15.43 -8.98 -3.11
CA LEU A 68 15.70 -9.74 -4.32
C LEU A 68 14.48 -10.58 -4.74
N ALA A 69 13.84 -11.26 -3.79
CA ALA A 69 12.65 -12.05 -4.07
C ALA A 69 11.52 -11.17 -4.63
N LEU A 70 11.22 -10.03 -4.00
CA LEU A 70 10.21 -9.08 -4.46
C LEU A 70 10.53 -8.51 -5.86
N ALA A 71 11.79 -8.22 -6.12
CA ALA A 71 12.23 -7.73 -7.42
C ALA A 71 12.04 -8.79 -8.53
N LEU A 72 12.32 -10.05 -8.23
CA LEU A 72 12.12 -11.16 -9.18
C LEU A 72 10.63 -11.48 -9.36
N ILE A 73 9.80 -11.39 -8.32
CA ILE A 73 8.34 -11.46 -8.44
C ILE A 73 7.84 -10.39 -9.41
N GLY A 74 8.23 -9.14 -9.18
CA GLY A 74 7.88 -8.03 -10.07
C GLY A 74 8.32 -8.26 -11.51
N PHE A 75 9.51 -8.78 -11.73
CA PHE A 75 10.02 -9.13 -13.05
C PHE A 75 9.15 -10.20 -13.75
N GLU A 76 8.86 -11.31 -13.10
CA GLU A 76 8.08 -12.40 -13.68
C GLU A 76 6.64 -11.98 -14.01
N LEU A 77 6.00 -11.20 -13.15
CA LEU A 77 4.66 -10.67 -13.41
C LEU A 77 4.68 -9.66 -14.55
N ALA A 78 5.61 -8.70 -14.52
CA ALA A 78 5.70 -7.64 -15.52
C ALA A 78 6.06 -8.17 -16.91
N TRP A 79 6.75 -9.30 -17.01
CA TRP A 79 7.00 -9.97 -18.28
C TRP A 79 5.70 -10.22 -19.06
N VAL A 80 4.62 -10.57 -18.36
CA VAL A 80 3.30 -10.79 -18.96
C VAL A 80 2.47 -9.51 -18.93
N ASP A 81 2.30 -8.90 -17.73
CA ASP A 81 1.47 -7.71 -17.57
C ASP A 81 2.02 -6.79 -16.47
N GLY A 82 2.31 -5.55 -16.85
CA GLY A 82 2.79 -4.53 -15.90
C GLY A 82 1.75 -4.16 -14.85
N GLY A 83 0.46 -4.28 -15.15
CA GLY A 83 -0.62 -4.04 -14.19
C GLY A 83 -0.66 -5.10 -13.09
N ALA A 84 -0.49 -6.37 -13.44
CA ALA A 84 -0.39 -7.45 -12.46
C ALA A 84 0.80 -7.23 -11.50
N ALA A 85 1.96 -6.85 -12.05
CA ALA A 85 3.13 -6.53 -11.24
C ALA A 85 2.89 -5.30 -10.34
N THR A 86 2.23 -4.27 -10.86
CA THR A 86 1.89 -3.05 -10.10
C THR A 86 0.93 -3.36 -8.97
N THR A 87 -0.06 -4.22 -9.18
CA THR A 87 -1.02 -4.65 -8.14
C THR A 87 -0.31 -5.38 -6.99
N SER A 88 0.62 -6.28 -7.31
CA SER A 88 1.44 -6.96 -6.30
C SER A 88 2.31 -5.97 -5.52
N LEU A 89 3.07 -5.11 -6.22
CA LEU A 89 3.95 -4.11 -5.59
C LEU A 89 3.18 -3.09 -4.74
N ALA A 90 1.98 -2.70 -5.15
CA ALA A 90 1.17 -1.73 -4.41
C ALA A 90 0.66 -2.28 -3.08
N SER A 91 0.43 -3.59 -2.98
CA SER A 91 0.13 -4.25 -1.70
C SER A 91 1.33 -4.15 -0.75
N ASP A 92 2.54 -4.37 -1.26
CA ASP A 92 3.77 -4.20 -0.49
C ASP A 92 3.99 -2.73 -0.09
N LEU A 93 3.71 -1.78 -1.00
CA LEU A 93 3.80 -0.35 -0.73
C LEU A 93 2.87 0.12 0.39
N ALA A 94 1.66 -0.44 0.48
CA ALA A 94 0.73 -0.12 1.56
C ALA A 94 1.27 -0.51 2.93
N LEU A 95 1.97 -1.64 3.00
CA LEU A 95 2.55 -2.19 4.22
C LEU A 95 3.95 -1.64 4.53
N ALA A 96 4.69 -1.19 3.53
CA ALA A 96 6.07 -0.78 3.71
C ALA A 96 6.27 0.35 4.75
N PRO A 97 5.42 1.39 4.86
CA PRO A 97 5.50 2.37 5.94
C PRO A 97 5.42 1.73 7.33
N ILE A 98 4.49 0.79 7.49
CA ILE A 98 4.25 0.08 8.75
C ILE A 98 5.44 -0.85 9.06
N HIS A 99 5.91 -1.61 8.07
CA HIS A 99 7.06 -2.49 8.21
C HIS A 99 8.33 -1.72 8.61
N GLU A 100 8.61 -0.60 7.93
CA GLU A 100 9.86 0.16 8.14
C GLU A 100 9.86 0.99 9.41
N ARG A 101 8.70 1.54 9.81
CA ARG A 101 8.62 2.55 10.88
C ARG A 101 7.41 2.37 11.82
N GLY A 102 6.53 1.42 11.58
CA GLY A 102 5.39 1.14 12.44
C GLY A 102 5.81 0.67 13.84
N THR A 103 4.92 0.87 14.82
CA THR A 103 5.08 0.24 16.14
C THR A 103 4.87 -1.28 16.02
N GLU A 104 5.30 -2.03 17.02
CA GLU A 104 5.12 -3.50 16.98
C GLU A 104 3.63 -3.87 16.95
N GLU A 105 2.77 -3.10 17.62
CA GLU A 105 1.32 -3.28 17.58
C GLU A 105 0.76 -3.03 16.17
N GLN A 106 1.21 -1.96 15.49
CA GLN A 106 0.81 -1.68 14.11
C GLN A 106 1.27 -2.78 13.16
N LYS A 107 2.52 -3.24 13.27
CA LYS A 107 3.04 -4.34 12.47
C LYS A 107 2.23 -5.61 12.69
N GLN A 108 2.03 -6.01 13.95
CA GLN A 108 1.28 -7.21 14.29
C GLN A 108 -0.18 -7.11 13.79
N TYR A 109 -0.81 -5.95 13.91
CA TYR A 109 -2.20 -5.76 13.53
C TYR A 109 -2.41 -5.82 12.01
N TYR A 110 -1.65 -5.03 11.23
CA TYR A 110 -1.89 -4.89 9.80
C TYR A 110 -1.24 -6.01 8.98
N MET A 111 -0.01 -6.39 9.29
CA MET A 111 0.71 -7.35 8.47
C MET A 111 0.11 -8.75 8.57
N THR A 112 -0.29 -9.20 9.76
CA THR A 112 -0.94 -10.51 9.92
C THR A 112 -2.29 -10.59 9.20
N ARG A 113 -3.04 -9.49 9.14
CA ARG A 113 -4.32 -9.44 8.40
C ARG A 113 -4.15 -9.54 6.90
N CYS A 114 -3.00 -9.15 6.36
CA CYS A 114 -2.73 -9.19 4.93
C CYS A 114 -2.20 -10.55 4.46
N VAL A 115 -1.74 -11.42 5.36
CA VAL A 115 -1.31 -12.78 5.00
C VAL A 115 -2.53 -13.67 4.82
N PRO A 116 -2.70 -14.37 3.69
CA PRO A 116 -3.79 -15.31 3.52
C PRO A 116 -3.76 -16.44 4.57
N PRO A 117 -4.89 -16.84 5.15
CA PRO A 117 -6.27 -16.42 4.89
C PRO A 117 -6.74 -15.19 5.70
N GLY A 118 -5.84 -14.41 6.28
CA GLY A 118 -6.13 -13.29 7.16
C GLY A 118 -6.41 -13.73 8.61
N VAL A 119 -7.02 -12.83 9.38
CA VAL A 119 -7.46 -13.11 10.74
C VAL A 119 -8.92 -13.53 10.73
N ASP A 120 -9.23 -14.65 11.36
CA ASP A 120 -10.59 -15.25 11.38
C ASP A 120 -11.17 -15.50 9.97
N GLY A 121 -10.31 -15.77 8.99
CA GLY A 121 -10.70 -16.00 7.60
C GLY A 121 -11.00 -14.72 6.81
N VAL A 122 -10.74 -13.55 7.38
CA VAL A 122 -10.88 -12.25 6.72
C VAL A 122 -9.51 -11.68 6.41
N GLN A 123 -9.15 -11.69 5.12
CA GLN A 123 -7.91 -11.11 4.64
C GLN A 123 -8.10 -9.64 4.28
N TRP A 124 -7.19 -8.79 4.75
CA TRP A 124 -7.14 -7.39 4.40
C TRP A 124 -6.15 -7.11 3.27
N ARG A 125 -6.44 -6.05 2.53
CA ARG A 125 -5.56 -5.51 1.49
C ARG A 125 -5.39 -4.02 1.69
N GLY A 126 -4.21 -3.51 1.37
CA GLY A 126 -3.90 -2.11 1.57
C GLY A 126 -3.64 -1.35 0.27
N ALA A 127 -3.75 -0.02 0.37
CA ALA A 127 -3.31 0.93 -0.64
C ALA A 127 -2.38 1.98 -0.03
N PHE A 128 -1.57 2.63 -0.88
CA PHE A 128 -0.60 3.65 -0.48
C PHE A 128 -0.96 4.99 -1.11
N ALA A 129 -1.41 5.94 -0.30
CA ALA A 129 -1.88 7.24 -0.76
C ALA A 129 -0.85 8.36 -0.50
N LEU A 130 0.17 8.41 -1.35
CA LEU A 130 1.15 9.50 -1.35
C LEU A 130 0.73 10.61 -2.33
N THR A 131 0.57 10.26 -3.61
CA THR A 131 0.32 11.23 -4.69
C THR A 131 -1.02 11.91 -4.57
N GLU A 132 -1.04 13.20 -4.91
CA GLU A 132 -2.18 14.10 -4.80
C GLU A 132 -2.45 14.78 -6.15
N PRO A 133 -3.61 15.43 -6.34
CA PRO A 133 -3.87 16.26 -7.52
C PRO A 133 -2.83 17.38 -7.68
N LEU A 134 -2.56 17.77 -8.92
CA LEU A 134 -1.66 18.89 -9.21
C LEU A 134 -2.07 20.17 -8.45
N PRO A 135 -1.09 20.96 -7.97
CA PRO A 135 0.35 20.85 -8.16
C PRO A 135 1.07 19.95 -7.11
N TYR A 136 0.35 19.30 -6.22
CA TYR A 136 0.87 18.53 -5.08
C TYR A 136 1.21 17.08 -5.44
N VAL A 137 1.86 16.85 -6.54
CA VAL A 137 2.35 15.50 -6.91
C VAL A 137 3.51 14.98 -6.05
N GLY A 138 4.01 15.74 -5.25
CA GLY A 138 5.02 16.01 -4.36
C GLY A 138 5.79 15.02 -3.59
N VAL A 139 6.46 14.11 -4.24
CA VAL A 139 7.57 13.37 -3.61
C VAL A 139 8.77 14.30 -3.34
N ASP A 140 9.03 15.25 -4.24
CA ASP A 140 10.24 16.08 -4.20
C ASP A 140 10.06 17.41 -3.45
N THR A 141 8.85 17.95 -3.37
CA THR A 141 8.60 19.26 -2.77
C THR A 141 8.37 19.22 -1.26
N GLY A 142 8.05 18.03 -0.72
CA GLY A 142 7.66 17.88 0.68
C GLY A 142 6.32 18.56 1.03
N VAL A 143 5.64 19.16 0.07
CA VAL A 143 4.36 19.85 0.28
C VAL A 143 3.21 18.88 0.06
N LEU A 144 2.35 18.74 1.06
CA LEU A 144 1.16 17.91 1.03
C LEU A 144 -0.09 18.79 1.19
N SER A 145 -1.12 18.56 0.36
CA SER A 145 -2.43 19.18 0.53
C SER A 145 -3.28 18.44 1.58
N GLY A 146 -3.05 17.14 1.75
CA GLY A 146 -3.70 16.33 2.78
C GLY A 146 -3.31 16.81 4.16
N LYS A 147 -4.31 16.90 5.07
CA LYS A 147 -4.16 17.48 6.41
C LYS A 147 -4.72 16.60 7.50
N ILE A 148 -4.12 16.72 8.69
CA ILE A 148 -4.69 16.21 9.93
C ILE A 148 -4.90 17.38 10.90
N SER A 149 -6.00 17.31 11.66
CA SER A 149 -6.30 18.23 12.74
C SER A 149 -6.91 17.48 13.92
N ILE A 150 -6.82 18.05 15.14
CA ILE A 150 -7.40 17.44 16.33
C ILE A 150 -8.87 17.84 16.42
N VAL A 151 -9.76 16.84 16.51
CA VAL A 151 -11.19 17.08 16.72
C VAL A 151 -11.63 16.81 18.16
N GLU A 152 -10.97 15.88 18.84
CA GLU A 152 -11.24 15.56 20.24
C GLU A 152 -9.92 15.27 20.94
N TRP A 153 -9.72 15.91 22.10
CA TRP A 153 -8.59 15.59 22.97
C TRP A 153 -8.91 15.99 24.42
N GLU A 154 -9.20 14.99 25.21
CA GLU A 154 -9.40 15.13 26.65
C GLU A 154 -8.15 14.66 27.41
N GLU A 155 -7.91 15.24 28.59
CA GLU A 155 -6.78 14.83 29.42
C GLU A 155 -6.85 13.33 29.79
N GLY A 156 -5.75 12.64 29.56
CA GLY A 156 -5.64 11.21 29.83
C GLY A 156 -6.30 10.30 28.77
N LYS A 157 -6.91 10.87 27.73
CA LYS A 157 -7.45 10.11 26.59
C LYS A 157 -6.60 10.27 25.35
N GLU A 158 -6.72 9.30 24.45
CA GLU A 158 -6.11 9.37 23.14
C GLU A 158 -6.78 10.44 22.28
N PRO A 159 -6.00 11.32 21.60
CA PRO A 159 -6.56 12.28 20.65
C PRO A 159 -7.26 11.61 19.48
N ILE A 160 -8.36 12.17 19.02
CA ILE A 160 -9.02 11.82 17.75
C ILE A 160 -8.69 12.87 16.72
N LEU A 161 -8.23 12.42 15.58
CA LEU A 161 -7.77 13.26 14.47
C LEU A 161 -8.79 13.20 13.32
N GLN A 162 -9.07 14.36 12.71
CA GLN A 162 -9.71 14.44 11.40
C GLN A 162 -8.63 14.33 10.34
N VAL A 163 -8.81 13.42 9.39
CA VAL A 163 -7.96 13.26 8.22
C VAL A 163 -8.71 13.77 6.99
N GLU A 164 -8.13 14.74 6.29
CA GLU A 164 -8.62 15.25 5.01
C GLU A 164 -7.57 14.97 3.94
N LYS A 165 -7.90 14.13 2.95
CA LYS A 165 -6.95 13.77 1.88
C LYS A 165 -7.66 13.52 0.56
N ARG A 166 -7.09 14.07 -0.51
CA ARG A 166 -7.41 13.69 -1.88
C ARG A 166 -6.21 12.97 -2.47
N GLY A 167 -6.40 11.72 -2.87
CA GLY A 167 -5.40 10.95 -3.58
C GLY A 167 -5.55 11.09 -5.09
N ARG A 168 -4.48 10.80 -5.81
CA ARG A 168 -4.50 10.65 -7.26
C ARG A 168 -3.63 9.49 -7.69
N PHE A 169 -4.12 8.67 -8.62
CA PHE A 169 -3.44 7.48 -9.13
C PHE A 169 -3.15 6.44 -8.04
N ILE A 170 -4.06 6.28 -7.08
CA ILE A 170 -3.84 5.35 -5.97
C ILE A 170 -4.20 3.93 -6.40
N THR A 171 -3.18 3.07 -6.43
CA THR A 171 -3.33 1.68 -6.82
C THR A 171 -3.97 0.86 -5.70
N ASN A 172 -4.70 -0.20 -6.05
CA ASN A 172 -5.43 -1.12 -5.17
C ASN A 172 -6.66 -0.53 -4.48
N MET A 173 -7.09 0.66 -4.84
CA MET A 173 -8.24 1.32 -4.18
C MET A 173 -9.59 0.61 -4.36
N ASP A 174 -9.77 -0.23 -5.40
CA ASP A 174 -11.03 -0.97 -5.58
C ASP A 174 -11.30 -1.98 -4.45
N PHE A 175 -10.25 -2.48 -3.80
CA PHE A 175 -10.33 -3.54 -2.81
C PHE A 175 -9.51 -3.26 -1.53
N ALA A 176 -9.08 -2.03 -1.30
CA ALA A 176 -8.33 -1.68 -0.10
C ALA A 176 -9.24 -1.62 1.13
N ASP A 177 -8.88 -2.34 2.18
CA ASP A 177 -9.51 -2.29 3.50
C ASP A 177 -8.90 -1.19 4.37
N PHE A 178 -7.63 -0.86 4.10
CA PHE A 178 -6.92 0.25 4.75
C PHE A 178 -6.01 0.97 3.77
N VAL A 179 -5.64 2.19 4.12
CA VAL A 179 -4.74 3.04 3.33
C VAL A 179 -3.69 3.66 4.25
N THR A 180 -2.42 3.58 3.85
CA THR A 180 -1.36 4.40 4.45
C THR A 180 -1.25 5.71 3.67
N ALA A 181 -1.57 6.83 4.30
CA ALA A 181 -1.69 8.13 3.66
C ALA A 181 -0.65 9.13 4.19
N ALA A 182 0.00 9.86 3.28
CA ALA A 182 0.87 10.97 3.65
C ALA A 182 0.04 12.23 3.88
N VAL A 183 0.21 12.88 5.03
CA VAL A 183 -0.51 14.08 5.43
C VAL A 183 0.41 15.06 6.15
N ASP A 184 0.05 16.33 6.10
CA ASP A 184 0.73 17.39 6.84
C ASP A 184 -0.18 17.91 7.97
N SER A 185 0.38 18.67 8.91
CA SER A 185 -0.43 19.29 9.95
C SER A 185 -1.35 20.37 9.39
N GLY A 186 -2.60 20.36 9.85
CA GLY A 186 -3.58 21.42 9.70
C GLY A 186 -3.96 22.06 11.04
N ASP A 187 -3.25 21.74 12.14
CA ASP A 187 -3.51 22.18 13.51
C ASP A 187 -2.20 22.57 14.19
N GLU A 188 -2.17 23.70 14.89
CA GLU A 188 -0.98 24.17 15.61
C GLU A 188 -0.52 23.22 16.72
N ARG A 189 -1.41 22.38 17.22
CA ARG A 189 -1.11 21.34 18.21
C ARG A 189 -0.57 20.05 17.62
N ILE A 190 -0.29 20.00 16.31
CA ILE A 190 0.36 18.89 15.64
C ILE A 190 1.59 19.40 14.92
N LYS A 191 2.76 18.83 15.18
CA LYS A 191 4.02 19.30 14.61
C LYS A 191 4.43 18.51 13.37
N GLY A 192 4.37 19.17 12.22
CA GLY A 192 4.91 18.61 10.96
C GLY A 192 4.00 17.57 10.32
N SER A 193 4.57 16.84 9.37
CA SER A 193 3.90 15.84 8.57
C SER A 193 4.10 14.43 9.10
N CYS A 194 3.21 13.50 8.72
CA CYS A 194 3.34 12.08 9.05
C CYS A 194 2.75 11.18 7.94
N MET A 195 2.90 9.88 8.12
CA MET A 195 2.04 8.88 7.48
C MET A 195 0.98 8.47 8.49
N ILE A 196 -0.26 8.35 8.06
CA ILE A 196 -1.38 7.93 8.90
C ILE A 196 -2.10 6.76 8.25
N ILE A 197 -2.61 5.83 9.07
CA ILE A 197 -3.37 4.69 8.61
C ILE A 197 -4.85 5.02 8.75
N ILE A 198 -5.60 4.87 7.68
CA ILE A 198 -7.06 5.00 7.65
C ILE A 198 -7.66 3.67 7.21
N GLU A 199 -8.81 3.31 7.77
CA GLU A 199 -9.53 2.07 7.48
C GLU A 199 -10.89 2.40 6.85
N GLU A 200 -11.42 1.49 6.02
CA GLU A 200 -12.74 1.68 5.41
C GLU A 200 -13.87 1.81 6.43
N GLY A 201 -13.70 1.20 7.61
CA GLY A 201 -14.65 1.26 8.72
C GLY A 201 -14.56 2.48 9.63
N ASP A 202 -13.62 3.40 9.40
CA ASP A 202 -13.48 4.61 10.22
C ASP A 202 -14.67 5.58 10.04
N GLU A 203 -14.98 6.37 11.06
CA GLU A 203 -16.10 7.32 11.04
C GLU A 203 -15.85 8.43 10.01
N GLY A 204 -16.73 8.57 9.02
CA GLY A 204 -16.69 9.62 8.02
C GLY A 204 -16.82 9.10 6.59
N GLN A 205 -16.10 9.72 5.66
CA GLN A 205 -16.16 9.42 4.24
C GLN A 205 -14.88 8.72 3.78
N PHE A 206 -15.02 7.45 3.40
CA PHE A 206 -14.01 6.68 2.68
C PHE A 206 -14.49 6.51 1.23
N ASP A 207 -14.23 7.48 0.37
CA ASP A 207 -14.62 7.45 -1.03
C ASP A 207 -13.46 6.96 -1.89
N ARG A 208 -13.66 5.82 -2.56
CA ARG A 208 -12.65 5.21 -3.45
C ARG A 208 -12.39 6.06 -4.70
N GLY A 209 -13.29 6.99 -5.01
CA GLY A 209 -13.16 7.95 -6.11
C GLY A 209 -13.36 7.36 -7.50
N ALA A 210 -13.10 8.20 -8.50
CA ALA A 210 -13.23 7.82 -9.90
C ALA A 210 -12.09 6.89 -10.34
N VAL A 211 -12.38 6.01 -11.28
CA VAL A 211 -11.38 5.17 -11.95
C VAL A 211 -10.42 6.03 -12.75
N THR A 212 -9.13 5.78 -12.60
CA THR A 212 -8.09 6.43 -13.40
C THR A 212 -7.88 5.70 -14.72
N HIS A 213 -7.97 6.43 -15.82
CA HIS A 213 -7.69 5.89 -17.16
C HIS A 213 -6.18 5.85 -17.42
N LYS A 214 -5.68 4.67 -17.77
CA LYS A 214 -4.26 4.41 -18.07
C LYS A 214 -4.11 3.80 -19.44
N LEU A 215 -2.98 4.06 -20.11
CA LEU A 215 -2.69 3.48 -21.43
C LEU A 215 -2.24 2.01 -21.33
N VAL A 216 -1.54 1.66 -20.25
CA VAL A 216 -1.07 0.32 -19.89
C VAL A 216 -1.50 0.04 -18.46
N HIS A 217 -1.35 -1.16 -17.97
CA HIS A 217 -1.67 -1.55 -16.59
C HIS A 217 -3.17 -1.63 -16.27
N GLN A 218 -4.00 -2.03 -17.23
CA GLN A 218 -5.43 -2.22 -17.00
C GLN A 218 -5.76 -3.36 -16.05
N LEU A 219 -4.81 -4.27 -15.78
CA LEU A 219 -4.98 -5.28 -14.73
C LEU A 219 -4.75 -4.74 -13.32
N SER A 220 -4.28 -3.49 -13.16
CA SER A 220 -4.23 -2.86 -11.83
C SER A 220 -5.48 -2.03 -11.57
N SER A 221 -5.96 -2.07 -10.32
CA SER A 221 -6.90 -1.08 -9.80
C SER A 221 -6.17 0.25 -9.59
N THR A 222 -6.73 1.36 -10.06
CA THR A 222 -6.20 2.69 -9.76
C THR A 222 -7.34 3.69 -9.74
N ARG A 223 -7.47 4.44 -8.63
CA ARG A 223 -8.53 5.43 -8.45
C ARG A 223 -7.98 6.74 -7.88
N ASP A 224 -8.82 7.76 -7.89
CA ASP A 224 -8.55 9.09 -7.32
C ASP A 224 -9.43 9.27 -6.05
N PRO A 225 -9.04 8.71 -4.89
CA PRO A 225 -9.88 8.65 -3.70
C PRO A 225 -9.99 10.00 -2.99
N ILE A 226 -11.06 10.12 -2.20
CA ILE A 226 -11.30 11.25 -1.30
C ILE A 226 -11.59 10.69 0.09
N PHE A 227 -10.83 11.16 1.07
CA PHE A 227 -10.94 10.76 2.46
C PHE A 227 -11.27 11.96 3.34
N SER A 228 -12.28 11.81 4.19
CA SER A 228 -12.61 12.72 5.27
C SER A 228 -13.07 11.88 6.46
N LEU A 229 -12.13 11.52 7.34
CA LEU A 229 -12.30 10.47 8.34
C LEU A 229 -11.77 10.89 9.70
N LYS A 230 -12.43 10.41 10.76
CA LYS A 230 -11.92 10.51 12.13
C LYS A 230 -11.16 9.23 12.49
N VAL A 231 -9.94 9.39 12.98
CA VAL A 231 -9.08 8.27 13.40
C VAL A 231 -8.39 8.57 14.73
N PRO A 232 -8.11 7.58 15.58
CA PRO A 232 -7.31 7.78 16.77
C PRO A 232 -5.85 8.12 16.40
N ALA A 233 -5.18 8.92 17.23
CA ALA A 233 -3.80 9.35 16.96
C ALA A 233 -2.79 8.19 16.92
N SER A 234 -3.11 7.03 17.52
CA SER A 234 -2.33 5.79 17.41
C SER A 234 -2.23 5.24 15.98
N ARG A 235 -3.04 5.75 15.03
CA ARG A 235 -2.93 5.47 13.61
C ARG A 235 -1.78 6.19 12.92
N ILE A 236 -1.10 7.14 13.57
CA ILE A 236 0.15 7.73 13.08
C ILE A 236 1.20 6.62 13.01
N VAL A 237 1.77 6.39 11.85
CA VAL A 237 2.78 5.33 11.64
C VAL A 237 4.02 5.60 12.49
N GLY A 238 4.37 4.63 13.32
CA GLY A 238 5.48 4.74 14.28
C GLY A 238 5.11 5.45 15.58
N GLY A 239 3.88 5.92 15.70
CA GLY A 239 3.40 6.60 16.90
C GLY A 239 3.80 8.07 16.98
N TYR A 240 3.50 8.67 18.12
CA TYR A 240 3.75 10.09 18.42
C TYR A 240 4.15 10.26 19.89
N ASP A 241 4.71 11.41 20.18
CA ASP A 241 4.93 11.90 21.55
C ASP A 241 4.11 13.15 21.79
N VAL A 242 3.77 13.45 23.05
CA VAL A 242 3.13 14.71 23.44
C VAL A 242 4.16 15.55 24.16
N VAL A 243 4.48 16.71 23.59
CA VAL A 243 5.44 17.67 24.16
C VAL A 243 4.75 19.02 24.31
N ASP A 244 4.62 19.50 25.53
CA ASP A 244 3.97 20.78 25.85
C ASP A 244 2.56 20.91 25.24
N GLY A 245 1.77 19.84 25.26
CA GLY A 245 0.42 19.82 24.69
C GLY A 245 0.36 19.76 23.17
N VAL A 246 1.49 19.45 22.51
CA VAL A 246 1.59 19.30 21.06
C VAL A 246 1.88 17.85 20.70
N ILE A 247 1.16 17.29 19.73
CA ILE A 247 1.42 15.99 19.13
C ILE A 247 2.63 16.12 18.21
N VAL A 248 3.64 15.30 18.45
CA VAL A 248 4.87 15.24 17.64
C VAL A 248 5.01 13.83 17.06
N PRO A 249 4.67 13.60 15.79
CA PRO A 249 4.92 12.34 15.13
C PRO A 249 6.40 11.96 15.22
N ARG A 250 6.68 10.68 15.55
CA ARG A 250 8.08 10.21 15.69
C ARG A 250 8.84 10.16 14.37
N HIS A 251 8.10 10.07 13.27
CA HIS A 251 8.66 10.07 11.92
C HIS A 251 7.86 10.99 11.01
N SER A 252 8.55 11.86 10.27
CA SER A 252 7.92 12.63 9.19
C SER A 252 7.57 11.72 8.01
N HIS A 253 6.62 12.15 7.17
CA HIS A 253 6.30 11.42 5.94
C HIS A 253 7.56 11.23 5.06
N GLY A 254 8.42 12.24 4.95
CA GLY A 254 9.65 12.17 4.15
C GLY A 254 10.62 11.09 4.63
N GLN A 255 10.80 10.95 5.95
CA GLN A 255 11.64 9.91 6.53
C GLN A 255 11.10 8.50 6.24
N ILE A 256 9.78 8.35 6.31
CA ILE A 256 9.12 7.05 6.01
C ILE A 256 9.24 6.74 4.52
N ILE A 257 8.95 7.70 3.64
CA ILE A 257 9.01 7.52 2.19
C ILE A 257 10.42 7.18 1.72
N GLU A 258 11.45 7.80 2.30
CA GLU A 258 12.82 7.46 1.98
C GLU A 258 13.12 5.97 2.28
N ALA A 259 12.71 5.49 3.45
CA ALA A 259 12.89 4.08 3.83
C ALA A 259 12.13 3.15 2.88
N VAL A 260 10.88 3.47 2.57
CA VAL A 260 10.03 2.72 1.63
C VAL A 260 10.65 2.65 0.24
N PHE A 261 11.10 3.76 -0.30
CA PHE A 261 11.63 3.83 -1.67
C PHE A 261 13.00 3.18 -1.82
N ARG A 262 13.81 3.12 -0.78
CA ARG A 262 15.03 2.30 -0.79
C ARG A 262 14.73 0.84 -1.13
N ARG A 263 13.60 0.33 -0.65
CA ARG A 263 13.15 -1.04 -0.90
C ARG A 263 12.51 -1.20 -2.28
N THR A 264 11.62 -0.30 -2.67
CA THR A 264 10.71 -0.49 -3.82
C THR A 264 11.29 -0.05 -5.16
N ARG A 265 12.33 0.77 -5.21
CA ARG A 265 12.95 1.21 -6.47
C ARG A 265 13.54 0.06 -7.29
N VAL A 266 14.10 -0.96 -6.64
CA VAL A 266 14.69 -2.11 -7.33
C VAL A 266 13.62 -2.96 -8.03
N PRO A 267 12.51 -3.37 -7.37
CA PRO A 267 11.39 -4.00 -8.05
C PRO A 267 10.87 -3.20 -9.24
N VAL A 268 10.66 -1.90 -9.10
CA VAL A 268 10.18 -1.03 -10.20
C VAL A 268 11.14 -1.04 -11.39
N ALA A 269 12.45 -0.96 -11.16
CA ALA A 269 13.44 -1.02 -12.23
C ALA A 269 13.40 -2.37 -12.96
N LEU A 270 13.28 -3.48 -12.23
CA LEU A 270 13.17 -4.82 -12.82
C LEU A 270 11.85 -5.05 -13.56
N MET A 271 10.73 -4.50 -13.07
CA MET A 271 9.45 -4.52 -13.80
C MET A 271 9.56 -3.82 -15.15
N SER A 272 10.22 -2.65 -15.18
CA SER A 272 10.48 -1.91 -16.44
C SER A 272 11.38 -2.70 -17.38
N SER A 273 12.43 -3.32 -16.86
CA SER A 273 13.33 -4.17 -17.65
C SER A 273 12.60 -5.38 -18.22
N ALA A 274 11.72 -6.01 -17.46
CA ALA A 274 10.91 -7.14 -17.92
C ALA A 274 10.03 -6.73 -19.11
N LYS A 275 9.40 -5.55 -19.04
CA LYS A 275 8.58 -5.03 -20.16
C LYS A 275 9.38 -4.69 -21.40
N LEU A 276 10.64 -4.30 -21.26
CA LEU A 276 11.52 -4.06 -22.41
C LEU A 276 11.96 -5.36 -23.09
N LEU A 277 12.02 -6.46 -22.34
CA LEU A 277 12.46 -7.76 -22.82
C LEU A 277 11.31 -8.64 -23.34
N SER A 278 10.07 -8.34 -23.00
CA SER A 278 8.87 -9.07 -23.44
C SER A 278 8.29 -8.49 -24.72
#